data_46291571a4ffffbed66cba356fdb60e7
#
_entry.id   46291571a4ffffbed66cba356fdb60e7
#
_cell.length_a   1.000
_cell.length_b   1.000
_cell.length_c   1.000
_cell.angle_alpha   90.00
_cell.angle_beta   90.00
_cell.angle_gamma   90.00
#
_symmetry.space_group_name_H-M   'P 1'
#
loop_
_entity.id
_entity.type
_entity.pdbx_description
1 polymer ?
#
loop_
_entity_poly.entity_id
_entity_poly.type
_entity_poly.pdbx_seq_one_letter_code
_entity_poly.pdbx_strand_id
1 'polypeptide(L)'
;MNHADKKIKDVLVLLSAAILLIGACVEFFHVASGTGNAIGEFSLTWLILFFVFVVFNFALFIVAIFWQRGLLSAVSMKLVLYRNKLSLLRWIFAILILVFPVWFLQYTKWGIVFHGFFFRSLIWITVVFALAVLVGKGDTFLGWKEILAALALTAASFSIAVALQGVTDYPFSLGWSEGNRLWDYSTLFGKSIYNFPEDRSIYVLLDWGRLWVGGLPFLIKGLTIEMARLWVGLTMVIPYFLIGAAAFRTLYKNNRNWFFIILWIFLFLKQGPIHIPLVLAAALTVLVWGRNLWISIPVIIYAGYFAQSSRFTWLFAPGIWIGMLELAGASLRSGKLVASQWARAITLGVAGVLGGYLLPKLLLLLQSSAVDMADIGSRIANSGVNSALIANAVSDQPLLWYRLLPNSTYGSGILVGLLIAVAPLLIILFWLAITKKWVLNIWQKLALIGSLLAFLIVGLIASTKIGGGGDLHNMDMFLIGLAFTAVIAWYNGGREAILNPNQLPVWMKIVIIASLVIPAIVPWRQMRSYHYAEQASALV
;
A
#
# COMPACT_ATOMS: atom_id res chain seq x y z
N MET A 1 -2.80 -22.12 29.76
CA MET A 1 -1.40 -21.94 29.28
C MET A 1 -0.52 -22.59 30.31
N ASN A 2 0.22 -23.65 29.91
CA ASN A 2 1.12 -24.38 30.80
C ASN A 2 2.23 -23.45 31.33
N HIS A 3 2.70 -23.70 32.55
CA HIS A 3 3.77 -22.89 33.18
C HIS A 3 5.05 -22.82 32.29
N ALA A 4 5.33 -23.91 31.55
CA ALA A 4 6.42 -24.00 30.59
C ALA A 4 6.23 -23.05 29.39
N ASP A 5 5.00 -22.96 28.82
CA ASP A 5 4.71 -22.07 27.69
C ASP A 5 4.85 -20.60 28.06
N LYS A 6 4.50 -20.24 29.29
CA LYS A 6 4.68 -18.87 29.79
C LYS A 6 6.16 -18.51 29.89
N LYS A 7 6.98 -19.42 30.45
CA LYS A 7 8.42 -19.22 30.61
C LYS A 7 9.15 -19.07 29.27
N ILE A 8 8.80 -19.91 28.27
CA ILE A 8 9.36 -19.83 26.93
C ILE A 8 9.02 -18.50 26.27
N LYS A 9 7.77 -18.06 26.39
CA LYS A 9 7.33 -16.76 25.84
C LYS A 9 8.10 -15.60 26.46
N ASP A 10 8.27 -15.62 27.79
CA ASP A 10 8.97 -14.56 28.50
C ASP A 10 10.44 -14.49 28.09
N VAL A 11 11.11 -15.63 27.90
CA VAL A 11 12.48 -15.71 27.41
C VAL A 11 12.59 -15.16 25.98
N LEU A 12 11.67 -15.54 25.09
CA LEU A 12 11.69 -15.08 23.70
C LEU A 12 11.52 -13.55 23.60
N VAL A 13 10.64 -12.96 24.41
CA VAL A 13 10.45 -11.51 24.45
C VAL A 13 11.71 -10.78 24.92
N LEU A 14 12.34 -11.27 25.99
CA LEU A 14 13.59 -10.68 26.49
C LEU A 14 14.74 -10.83 25.50
N LEU A 15 14.85 -11.98 24.85
CA LEU A 15 15.87 -12.20 23.82
C LEU A 15 15.69 -11.26 22.63
N SER A 16 14.45 -11.11 22.17
CA SER A 16 14.14 -10.17 21.07
C SER A 16 14.43 -8.71 21.46
N ALA A 17 14.12 -8.33 22.69
CA ALA A 17 14.46 -7.01 23.21
C ALA A 17 15.97 -6.80 23.30
N ALA A 18 16.72 -7.79 23.80
CA ALA A 18 18.17 -7.75 23.87
C ALA A 18 18.81 -7.59 22.47
N ILE A 19 18.38 -8.41 21.50
CA ILE A 19 18.87 -8.33 20.11
C ILE A 19 18.61 -6.94 19.53
N LEU A 20 17.41 -6.39 19.71
CA LEU A 20 17.05 -5.06 19.21
C LEU A 20 17.92 -3.97 19.83
N LEU A 21 18.06 -3.96 21.14
CA LEU A 21 18.77 -2.90 21.88
C LEU A 21 20.29 -2.98 21.63
N ILE A 22 20.86 -4.19 21.62
CA ILE A 22 22.29 -4.40 21.31
C ILE A 22 22.55 -4.00 19.86
N GLY A 23 21.69 -4.44 18.91
CA GLY A 23 21.82 -4.08 17.50
C GLY A 23 21.79 -2.57 17.29
N ALA A 24 20.89 -1.85 17.99
CA ALA A 24 20.83 -0.39 17.95
C ALA A 24 22.10 0.26 18.51
N CYS A 25 22.69 -0.29 19.58
CA CYS A 25 23.97 0.18 20.11
C CYS A 25 25.14 -0.04 19.12
N VAL A 26 25.15 -1.19 18.44
CA VAL A 26 26.17 -1.49 17.41
C VAL A 26 26.04 -0.54 16.22
N GLU A 27 24.82 -0.28 15.74
CA GLU A 27 24.59 0.70 14.67
C GLU A 27 25.03 2.10 15.08
N PHE A 28 24.73 2.52 16.31
CA PHE A 28 25.18 3.83 16.81
C PHE A 28 26.69 3.90 16.93
N PHE A 29 27.34 2.82 17.38
CA PHE A 29 28.80 2.73 17.43
C PHE A 29 29.43 2.97 16.05
N HIS A 30 28.91 2.33 15.00
CA HIS A 30 29.43 2.54 13.64
C HIS A 30 29.25 3.97 13.13
N VAL A 31 28.15 4.64 13.51
CA VAL A 31 27.92 6.05 13.15
C VAL A 31 28.86 6.97 13.92
N ALA A 32 29.14 6.68 15.17
CA ALA A 32 30.00 7.50 16.01
C ALA A 32 31.52 7.30 15.71
N SER A 33 31.89 6.11 15.24
CA SER A 33 33.25 5.80 14.80
C SER A 33 33.64 6.61 13.56
N GLY A 34 34.86 7.07 13.48
CA GLY A 34 35.37 7.90 12.38
C GLY A 34 35.00 9.39 12.47
N THR A 35 34.35 9.83 13.57
CA THR A 35 33.89 11.22 13.74
C THR A 35 34.99 12.15 14.28
N GLY A 36 36.13 11.65 14.74
CA GLY A 36 37.23 12.44 15.27
C GLY A 36 38.34 11.58 15.87
N ASN A 37 39.30 12.22 16.53
CA ASN A 37 40.53 11.58 17.06
C ASN A 37 40.74 11.85 18.57
N ALA A 38 39.69 12.18 19.31
CA ALA A 38 39.81 12.49 20.74
C ALA A 38 40.11 11.23 21.59
N ILE A 39 39.41 10.13 21.31
CA ILE A 39 39.62 8.81 21.92
C ILE A 39 39.44 7.76 20.82
N GLY A 40 40.51 7.19 20.32
CA GLY A 40 40.48 6.31 19.14
C GLY A 40 39.96 7.08 17.92
N GLU A 41 38.90 6.57 17.29
CA GLU A 41 38.27 7.18 16.11
C GLU A 41 37.04 8.06 16.44
N PHE A 42 36.84 8.40 17.73
CA PHE A 42 35.65 9.15 18.18
C PHE A 42 35.98 10.60 18.48
N SER A 43 35.09 11.52 18.12
CA SER A 43 35.05 12.83 18.75
C SER A 43 34.45 12.75 20.16
N LEU A 44 34.82 13.67 21.04
CA LEU A 44 34.33 13.68 22.42
C LEU A 44 32.79 13.75 22.48
N THR A 45 32.18 14.57 21.63
CA THR A 45 30.72 14.73 21.54
C THR A 45 30.03 13.41 21.17
N TRP A 46 30.53 12.72 20.13
CA TRP A 46 29.93 11.46 19.69
C TRP A 46 30.17 10.33 20.69
N LEU A 47 31.27 10.33 21.39
CA LEU A 47 31.55 9.38 22.48
C LEU A 47 30.55 9.56 23.64
N ILE A 48 30.29 10.80 24.07
CA ILE A 48 29.32 11.10 25.13
C ILE A 48 27.91 10.68 24.67
N LEU A 49 27.51 11.02 23.44
CA LEU A 49 26.21 10.64 22.90
C LEU A 49 26.04 9.12 22.82
N PHE A 50 27.09 8.40 22.39
CA PHE A 50 27.09 6.94 22.37
C PHE A 50 26.91 6.36 23.77
N PHE A 51 27.66 6.84 24.75
CA PHE A 51 27.56 6.36 26.12
C PHE A 51 26.15 6.61 26.71
N VAL A 52 25.60 7.81 26.52
CA VAL A 52 24.23 8.13 26.94
C VAL A 52 23.22 7.20 26.27
N PHE A 53 23.40 6.91 24.98
CA PHE A 53 22.52 6.00 24.24
C PHE A 53 22.61 4.56 24.77
N VAL A 54 23.80 4.07 25.10
CA VAL A 54 24.00 2.72 25.69
C VAL A 54 23.32 2.63 27.05
N VAL A 55 23.50 3.65 27.94
CA VAL A 55 22.85 3.70 29.25
C VAL A 55 21.33 3.73 29.09
N PHE A 56 20.81 4.50 28.15
CA PHE A 56 19.38 4.55 27.85
C PHE A 56 18.83 3.18 27.41
N ASN A 57 19.53 2.49 26.47
CA ASN A 57 19.11 1.16 26.03
C ASN A 57 19.16 0.12 27.16
N PHE A 58 20.17 0.20 28.02
CA PHE A 58 20.26 -0.66 29.21
C PHE A 58 19.09 -0.42 30.17
N ALA A 59 18.72 0.84 30.39
CA ALA A 59 17.55 1.20 31.18
C ALA A 59 16.25 0.64 30.57
N LEU A 60 16.07 0.73 29.23
CA LEU A 60 14.93 0.13 28.53
C LEU A 60 14.88 -1.40 28.72
N PHE A 61 16.03 -2.07 28.70
CA PHE A 61 16.08 -3.51 28.94
C PHE A 61 15.66 -3.87 30.37
N ILE A 62 16.11 -3.10 31.38
CA ILE A 62 15.66 -3.26 32.77
C ILE A 62 14.14 -3.05 32.88
N VAL A 63 13.60 -2.04 32.22
CA VAL A 63 12.16 -1.79 32.19
C VAL A 63 11.41 -2.99 31.58
N ALA A 64 11.93 -3.61 30.52
CA ALA A 64 11.34 -4.80 29.92
C ALA A 64 11.32 -6.00 30.89
N ILE A 65 12.40 -6.21 31.67
CA ILE A 65 12.48 -7.24 32.71
C ILE A 65 11.45 -6.97 33.84
N PHE A 66 11.38 -5.72 34.33
CA PHE A 66 10.43 -5.36 35.40
C PHE A 66 8.98 -5.49 34.93
N TRP A 67 8.73 -5.15 33.65
CA TRP A 67 7.42 -5.35 33.04
C TRP A 67 7.01 -6.82 33.05
N GLN A 68 7.88 -7.71 32.60
CA GLN A 68 7.58 -9.14 32.56
C GLN A 68 7.38 -9.74 33.96
N ARG A 69 8.10 -9.24 34.95
CA ARG A 69 7.94 -9.66 36.34
C ARG A 69 6.69 -9.07 37.01
N GLY A 70 5.91 -8.22 36.30
CA GLY A 70 4.72 -7.58 36.84
C GLY A 70 5.01 -6.45 37.84
N LEU A 71 6.28 -6.08 38.06
CA LEU A 71 6.69 -5.03 39.01
C LEU A 71 6.23 -3.63 38.58
N LEU A 72 5.89 -3.45 37.31
CA LEU A 72 5.40 -2.18 36.76
C LEU A 72 3.86 -2.07 36.72
N SER A 73 3.13 -2.97 37.38
CA SER A 73 1.66 -2.95 37.41
C SER A 73 1.09 -1.65 37.99
N ALA A 74 1.67 -1.15 39.08
CA ALA A 74 1.29 0.13 39.70
C ALA A 74 1.58 1.33 38.76
N VAL A 75 2.70 1.30 38.05
CA VAL A 75 3.06 2.35 37.07
C VAL A 75 2.09 2.31 35.89
N SER A 76 1.78 1.14 35.36
CA SER A 76 0.83 1.00 34.27
C SER A 76 -0.57 1.49 34.65
N MET A 77 -1.02 1.24 35.87
CA MET A 77 -2.30 1.73 36.37
C MET A 77 -2.30 3.27 36.49
N LYS A 78 -1.22 3.86 36.99
CA LYS A 78 -1.07 5.33 37.02
C LYS A 78 -1.09 5.94 35.63
N LEU A 79 -0.40 5.33 34.66
CA LEU A 79 -0.40 5.79 33.26
C LEU A 79 -1.81 5.72 32.64
N VAL A 80 -2.60 4.69 32.95
CA VAL A 80 -4.00 4.60 32.54
C VAL A 80 -4.83 5.73 33.13
N LEU A 81 -4.66 6.04 34.43
CA LEU A 81 -5.35 7.15 35.07
C LEU A 81 -5.00 8.49 34.44
N TYR A 82 -3.70 8.76 34.20
CA TYR A 82 -3.27 9.98 33.48
C TYR A 82 -3.82 10.07 32.07
N ARG A 83 -3.74 8.97 31.29
CA ARG A 83 -4.35 8.90 29.96
C ARG A 83 -5.83 9.27 29.98
N ASN A 84 -6.60 8.72 30.92
CA ASN A 84 -8.03 8.98 31.03
C ASN A 84 -8.32 10.45 31.42
N LYS A 85 -7.45 11.08 32.20
CA LYS A 85 -7.53 12.51 32.53
C LYS A 85 -7.21 13.43 31.37
N LEU A 86 -6.35 13.00 30.40
CA LEU A 86 -5.98 13.80 29.23
C LEU A 86 -7.15 14.07 28.27
N SER A 87 -8.23 13.29 28.33
CA SER A 87 -9.43 13.48 27.49
C SER A 87 -9.08 13.73 26.00
N LEU A 88 -9.39 14.90 25.45
CA LEU A 88 -9.08 15.27 24.05
C LEU A 88 -7.57 15.49 23.82
N LEU A 89 -6.82 15.95 24.79
CA LEU A 89 -5.38 16.20 24.66
C LEU A 89 -4.60 14.93 24.28
N ARG A 90 -5.07 13.75 24.68
CA ARG A 90 -4.42 12.48 24.28
C ARG A 90 -4.33 12.30 22.77
N TRP A 91 -5.29 12.83 22.00
CA TRP A 91 -5.29 12.75 20.55
C TRP A 91 -4.26 13.69 19.92
N ILE A 92 -4.04 14.86 20.53
CA ILE A 92 -2.95 15.77 20.15
C ILE A 92 -1.61 15.07 20.37
N PHE A 93 -1.40 14.46 21.55
CA PHE A 93 -0.18 13.67 21.80
C PHE A 93 -0.04 12.49 20.83
N ALA A 94 -1.13 11.79 20.50
CA ALA A 94 -1.09 10.70 19.51
C ALA A 94 -0.64 11.19 18.13
N ILE A 95 -1.13 12.33 17.67
CA ILE A 95 -0.71 12.97 16.41
C ILE A 95 0.77 13.37 16.48
N LEU A 96 1.20 14.00 17.58
CA LEU A 96 2.61 14.38 17.76
C LEU A 96 3.54 13.16 17.73
N ILE A 97 3.15 12.06 18.38
CA ILE A 97 3.91 10.80 18.38
C ILE A 97 3.97 10.18 16.98
N LEU A 98 2.95 10.34 16.14
CA LEU A 98 2.97 9.88 14.76
C LEU A 98 3.81 10.78 13.84
N VAL A 99 3.75 12.09 14.05
CA VAL A 99 4.43 13.07 13.19
C VAL A 99 5.92 13.19 13.55
N PHE A 100 6.27 13.14 14.84
CA PHE A 100 7.64 13.35 15.32
C PHE A 100 8.68 12.44 14.64
N PRO A 101 8.49 11.10 14.52
CA PRO A 101 9.48 10.24 13.86
C PRO A 101 9.64 10.56 12.37
N VAL A 102 8.55 10.93 11.70
CA VAL A 102 8.58 11.35 10.29
C VAL A 102 9.41 12.62 10.15
N TRP A 103 9.10 13.63 10.96
CA TRP A 103 9.87 14.88 10.98
C TRP A 103 11.33 14.64 11.32
N PHE A 104 11.61 13.86 12.35
CA PHE A 104 12.97 13.55 12.81
C PHE A 104 13.81 12.85 11.73
N LEU A 105 13.23 11.85 11.03
CA LEU A 105 13.94 11.04 10.05
C LEU A 105 14.01 11.67 8.66
N GLN A 106 13.03 12.49 8.26
CA GLN A 106 13.00 13.10 6.92
C GLN A 106 13.55 14.52 6.88
N TYR A 107 13.28 15.32 7.92
CA TYR A 107 13.55 16.75 7.90
C TYR A 107 14.69 17.19 8.81
N THR A 108 15.42 16.25 9.40
CA THR A 108 16.63 16.54 10.19
C THR A 108 17.81 15.71 9.73
N LYS A 109 19.03 16.18 10.06
CA LYS A 109 20.28 15.45 9.80
C LYS A 109 20.34 14.07 10.50
N TRP A 110 19.56 13.88 11.54
CA TRP A 110 19.46 12.61 12.27
C TRP A 110 18.95 11.45 11.42
N GLY A 111 18.15 11.72 10.39
CA GLY A 111 17.71 10.68 9.45
C GLY A 111 18.84 10.07 8.61
N ILE A 112 19.92 10.83 8.37
CA ILE A 112 21.15 10.33 7.73
C ILE A 112 21.93 9.49 8.73
N VAL A 113 22.07 9.98 9.96
CA VAL A 113 22.80 9.33 11.04
C VAL A 113 22.17 8.00 11.43
N PHE A 114 20.85 8.01 11.62
CA PHE A 114 20.09 6.86 12.08
C PHE A 114 19.35 6.15 10.94
N HIS A 115 20.10 5.70 9.94
CA HIS A 115 19.56 4.92 8.81
C HIS A 115 19.49 3.41 9.08
N GLY A 116 20.10 2.94 10.18
CA GLY A 116 20.20 1.53 10.54
C GLY A 116 18.87 0.86 10.85
N PHE A 117 18.82 -0.44 10.67
CA PHE A 117 17.62 -1.25 10.85
C PHE A 117 17.16 -1.31 12.32
N PHE A 118 18.08 -1.56 13.24
CA PHE A 118 17.76 -1.75 14.65
C PHE A 118 17.33 -0.43 15.31
N PHE A 119 18.03 0.67 14.99
CA PHE A 119 17.64 1.98 15.51
C PHE A 119 16.25 2.39 15.04
N ARG A 120 15.94 2.22 13.77
CA ARG A 120 14.61 2.49 13.22
C ARG A 120 13.55 1.58 13.81
N SER A 121 13.87 0.30 14.06
CA SER A 121 12.98 -0.65 14.75
C SER A 121 12.67 -0.19 16.17
N LEU A 122 13.68 0.33 16.87
CA LEU A 122 13.50 0.87 18.23
C LEU A 122 12.53 2.05 18.24
N ILE A 123 12.71 3.01 17.32
CA ILE A 123 11.79 4.14 17.15
C ILE A 123 10.37 3.61 16.87
N TRP A 124 10.23 2.70 15.93
CA TRP A 124 8.92 2.18 15.52
C TRP A 124 8.18 1.48 16.64
N ILE A 125 8.87 0.59 17.37
CA ILE A 125 8.29 -0.12 18.52
C ILE A 125 7.90 0.86 19.62
N THR A 126 8.72 1.88 19.89
CA THR A 126 8.43 2.91 20.89
C THR A 126 7.19 3.72 20.51
N VAL A 127 7.07 4.12 19.24
CA VAL A 127 5.90 4.84 18.71
C VAL A 127 4.64 3.98 18.82
N VAL A 128 4.70 2.72 18.38
CA VAL A 128 3.58 1.79 18.46
C VAL A 128 3.13 1.60 19.91
N PHE A 129 4.08 1.40 20.83
CA PHE A 129 3.78 1.24 22.24
C PHE A 129 3.11 2.49 22.85
N ALA A 130 3.72 3.66 22.66
CA ALA A 130 3.18 4.92 23.16
C ALA A 130 1.78 5.22 22.59
N LEU A 131 1.61 5.00 21.29
CA LEU A 131 0.33 5.20 20.58
C LEU A 131 -0.72 4.21 21.08
N ALA A 132 -0.39 2.92 21.29
CA ALA A 132 -1.31 1.92 21.80
C ALA A 132 -1.80 2.27 23.20
N VAL A 133 -0.91 2.80 24.06
CA VAL A 133 -1.29 3.30 25.38
C VAL A 133 -2.25 4.49 25.27
N LEU A 134 -1.96 5.47 24.41
CA LEU A 134 -2.79 6.69 24.26
C LEU A 134 -4.16 6.41 23.64
N VAL A 135 -4.23 5.54 22.65
CA VAL A 135 -5.49 5.18 21.96
C VAL A 135 -6.37 4.29 22.82
N GLY A 136 -5.79 3.66 23.85
CA GLY A 136 -6.47 2.75 24.78
C GLY A 136 -7.72 3.35 25.42
N LYS A 137 -8.68 2.48 25.74
CA LYS A 137 -9.96 2.82 26.38
C LYS A 137 -10.13 2.05 27.69
N GLY A 138 -10.85 2.67 28.63
CA GLY A 138 -11.16 2.05 29.93
C GLY A 138 -9.90 1.80 30.76
N ASP A 139 -9.89 0.73 31.54
CA ASP A 139 -8.85 0.44 32.53
C ASP A 139 -7.74 -0.48 32.00
N THR A 140 -7.81 -0.89 30.73
CA THR A 140 -6.77 -1.71 30.13
C THR A 140 -5.58 -0.86 29.70
N PHE A 141 -4.37 -1.26 30.10
CA PHE A 141 -3.14 -0.56 29.72
C PHE A 141 -2.81 -0.78 28.23
N LEU A 142 -2.77 -2.02 27.80
CA LEU A 142 -2.54 -2.43 26.42
C LEU A 142 -3.58 -3.47 26.01
N GLY A 143 -4.47 -3.10 25.09
CA GLY A 143 -5.44 -4.00 24.51
C GLY A 143 -5.00 -4.49 23.13
N TRP A 144 -5.53 -5.63 22.69
CA TRP A 144 -5.23 -6.19 21.37
C TRP A 144 -5.61 -5.26 20.22
N LYS A 145 -6.80 -4.66 20.29
CA LYS A 145 -7.30 -3.74 19.27
C LYS A 145 -6.46 -2.47 19.20
N GLU A 146 -6.02 -1.98 20.35
CA GLU A 146 -5.18 -0.79 20.48
C GLU A 146 -3.78 -1.02 19.89
N ILE A 147 -3.20 -2.20 20.10
CA ILE A 147 -1.93 -2.60 19.47
C ILE A 147 -2.09 -2.66 17.97
N LEU A 148 -3.14 -3.31 17.45
CA LEU A 148 -3.38 -3.37 16.00
C LEU A 148 -3.62 -1.98 15.41
N ALA A 149 -4.36 -1.11 16.10
CA ALA A 149 -4.59 0.27 15.68
C ALA A 149 -3.29 1.07 15.61
N ALA A 150 -2.48 0.97 16.65
CA ALA A 150 -1.19 1.65 16.72
C ALA A 150 -0.23 1.17 15.63
N LEU A 151 -0.16 -0.14 15.38
CA LEU A 151 0.62 -0.72 14.29
C LEU A 151 0.15 -0.19 12.93
N ALA A 152 -1.16 -0.24 12.66
CA ALA A 152 -1.72 0.21 11.38
C ALA A 152 -1.51 1.72 11.16
N LEU A 153 -1.72 2.55 12.19
CA LEU A 153 -1.54 4.00 12.11
C LEU A 153 -0.07 4.38 11.90
N THR A 154 0.84 3.76 12.62
CA THR A 154 2.28 4.03 12.50
C THR A 154 2.79 3.59 11.12
N ALA A 155 2.39 2.40 10.66
CA ALA A 155 2.75 1.90 9.34
C ALA A 155 2.19 2.81 8.22
N ALA A 156 0.94 3.26 8.35
CA ALA A 156 0.32 4.17 7.39
C ALA A 156 1.00 5.54 7.39
N SER A 157 1.34 6.10 8.56
CA SER A 157 2.08 7.37 8.68
C SER A 157 3.40 7.31 7.91
N PHE A 158 4.20 6.25 8.08
CA PHE A 158 5.45 6.07 7.34
C PHE A 158 5.24 5.89 5.84
N SER A 159 4.21 5.13 5.44
CA SER A 159 3.89 4.93 4.03
C SER A 159 3.44 6.22 3.34
N ILE A 160 2.66 7.06 4.02
CA ILE A 160 2.26 8.39 3.54
C ILE A 160 3.48 9.31 3.45
N ALA A 161 4.32 9.32 4.48
CA ALA A 161 5.52 10.14 4.51
C ALA A 161 6.45 9.83 3.33
N VAL A 162 6.67 8.54 3.02
CA VAL A 162 7.49 8.12 1.88
C VAL A 162 6.83 8.49 0.55
N ALA A 163 5.51 8.38 0.42
CA ALA A 163 4.81 8.80 -0.79
C ALA A 163 4.92 10.31 -1.06
N LEU A 164 5.00 11.12 0.01
CA LEU A 164 5.13 12.58 -0.09
C LEU A 164 6.59 13.06 -0.04
N GLN A 165 7.54 12.17 0.22
CA GLN A 165 8.94 12.55 0.39
C GLN A 165 9.58 13.14 -0.89
N GLY A 166 9.05 12.86 -2.09
CA GLY A 166 9.47 13.46 -3.34
C GLY A 166 8.95 14.88 -3.60
N VAL A 167 8.14 15.45 -2.69
CA VAL A 167 7.59 16.80 -2.83
C VAL A 167 8.68 17.83 -2.47
N THR A 168 9.41 18.26 -3.47
CA THR A 168 10.50 19.23 -3.34
C THR A 168 10.53 20.14 -4.59
N ASP A 169 11.16 21.30 -4.46
CA ASP A 169 11.44 22.24 -5.53
C ASP A 169 12.70 21.92 -6.34
N TYR A 170 13.40 20.80 -6.00
CA TYR A 170 14.60 20.37 -6.68
C TYR A 170 14.39 20.31 -8.20
N PRO A 171 15.21 21.06 -9.00
CA PRO A 171 14.93 21.29 -10.42
C PRO A 171 15.18 20.08 -11.33
N PHE A 172 15.93 19.09 -10.86
CA PHE A 172 16.27 17.91 -11.64
C PHE A 172 15.37 16.71 -11.32
N SER A 173 15.38 15.70 -12.18
CA SER A 173 14.59 14.48 -11.99
C SER A 173 15.01 13.74 -10.72
N LEU A 174 14.04 13.38 -9.87
CA LEU A 174 14.25 12.60 -8.65
C LEU A 174 14.27 11.09 -8.90
N GLY A 175 13.80 10.66 -10.04
CA GLY A 175 13.72 9.25 -10.39
C GLY A 175 13.71 9.01 -11.89
N TRP A 176 13.94 7.78 -12.26
CA TRP A 176 13.90 7.40 -13.67
C TRP A 176 12.54 7.72 -14.29
N SER A 177 12.53 8.31 -15.46
CA SER A 177 11.35 8.75 -16.22
C SER A 177 10.51 9.89 -15.63
N GLU A 178 10.88 10.49 -14.50
CA GLU A 178 10.13 11.65 -13.97
C GLU A 178 10.15 12.83 -14.96
N GLY A 179 11.33 13.21 -15.45
CA GLY A 179 11.48 14.31 -16.42
C GLY A 179 10.69 14.07 -17.69
N ASN A 180 10.74 12.87 -18.26
CA ASN A 180 9.96 12.51 -19.45
C ASN A 180 8.46 12.63 -19.20
N ARG A 181 7.97 12.18 -18.05
CA ARG A 181 6.53 12.28 -17.69
C ARG A 181 6.09 13.72 -17.49
N LEU A 182 6.89 14.52 -16.79
CA LEU A 182 6.60 15.95 -16.63
C LEU A 182 6.58 16.67 -17.97
N TRP A 183 7.49 16.32 -18.88
CA TRP A 183 7.49 16.81 -20.26
C TRP A 183 6.23 16.40 -21.01
N ASP A 184 5.86 15.13 -21.01
CA ASP A 184 4.64 14.64 -21.68
C ASP A 184 3.40 15.36 -21.15
N TYR A 185 3.27 15.49 -19.82
CA TYR A 185 2.13 16.18 -19.21
C TYR A 185 2.08 17.66 -19.54
N SER A 186 3.22 18.37 -19.49
CA SER A 186 3.28 19.79 -19.80
C SER A 186 2.95 20.07 -21.27
N THR A 187 3.42 19.25 -22.19
CA THR A 187 3.16 19.42 -23.61
C THR A 187 1.74 19.02 -24.01
N LEU A 188 1.16 17.98 -23.41
CA LEU A 188 -0.20 17.52 -23.74
C LEU A 188 -1.29 18.38 -23.11
N PHE A 189 -1.16 18.72 -21.83
CA PHE A 189 -2.19 19.43 -21.07
C PHE A 189 -1.94 20.94 -20.98
N GLY A 190 -0.68 21.36 -21.01
CA GLY A 190 -0.28 22.75 -20.97
C GLY A 190 0.12 23.35 -22.32
N LYS A 191 -0.25 22.72 -23.45
CA LYS A 191 0.17 23.09 -24.80
C LYS A 191 0.00 24.60 -25.08
N SER A 192 -1.16 25.15 -24.78
CA SER A 192 -1.46 26.56 -24.94
C SER A 192 -0.74 27.47 -23.93
N ILE A 193 -0.40 26.94 -22.74
CA ILE A 193 0.29 27.68 -21.67
C ILE A 193 1.78 27.77 -21.94
N TYR A 194 2.37 26.71 -22.48
CA TYR A 194 3.80 26.60 -22.75
C TYR A 194 4.19 26.90 -24.19
N ASN A 195 3.27 27.46 -24.99
CA ASN A 195 3.47 27.86 -26.39
C ASN A 195 4.04 26.71 -27.26
N PHE A 196 3.62 25.47 -27.00
CA PHE A 196 4.03 24.33 -27.81
C PHE A 196 3.35 24.46 -29.19
N PRO A 197 4.10 24.30 -30.33
CA PRO A 197 3.55 24.42 -31.66
C PRO A 197 2.35 23.52 -31.93
N GLU A 198 1.24 24.05 -32.41
CA GLU A 198 0.01 23.29 -32.61
C GLU A 198 0.12 22.28 -33.74
N ASP A 199 0.97 22.52 -34.71
CA ASP A 199 1.25 21.68 -35.88
C ASP A 199 2.16 20.49 -35.55
N ARG A 200 2.80 20.48 -34.39
CA ARG A 200 3.67 19.39 -33.98
C ARG A 200 2.93 18.29 -33.25
N SER A 201 3.11 17.06 -33.73
CA SER A 201 2.61 15.86 -33.04
C SER A 201 3.40 15.61 -31.75
N ILE A 202 2.69 15.31 -30.66
CA ILE A 202 3.29 14.91 -29.39
C ILE A 202 3.25 13.40 -29.29
N TYR A 203 4.43 12.78 -29.32
CA TYR A 203 4.57 11.34 -29.15
C TYR A 203 4.67 11.00 -27.68
N VAL A 204 3.74 10.23 -27.15
CA VAL A 204 3.72 9.77 -25.77
C VAL A 204 3.72 8.26 -25.71
N LEU A 205 4.44 7.73 -24.73
CA LEU A 205 4.57 6.30 -24.51
C LEU A 205 3.42 5.72 -23.66
N LEU A 206 2.74 6.59 -22.88
CA LEU A 206 1.70 6.15 -21.96
C LEU A 206 0.31 6.26 -22.59
N ASP A 207 -0.55 5.30 -22.24
CA ASP A 207 -1.96 5.32 -22.61
C ASP A 207 -2.72 6.48 -21.96
N TRP A 208 -3.78 6.95 -22.64
CA TRP A 208 -4.56 8.13 -22.24
C TRP A 208 -5.04 8.12 -20.78
N GLY A 209 -5.51 7.00 -20.25
CA GLY A 209 -5.97 6.92 -18.87
C GLY A 209 -4.88 7.24 -17.85
N ARG A 210 -3.62 6.88 -18.14
CA ARG A 210 -2.47 7.25 -17.32
C ARG A 210 -2.11 8.72 -17.45
N LEU A 211 -2.14 9.24 -18.67
CA LEU A 211 -1.86 10.64 -18.96
C LEU A 211 -2.86 11.56 -18.26
N TRP A 212 -4.16 11.23 -18.29
CA TRP A 212 -5.17 11.99 -17.59
C TRP A 212 -4.89 12.11 -16.09
N VAL A 213 -4.61 11.01 -15.42
CA VAL A 213 -4.36 11.04 -13.96
C VAL A 213 -3.14 11.90 -13.61
N GLY A 214 -2.05 11.78 -14.35
CA GLY A 214 -0.82 12.54 -14.07
C GLY A 214 -0.86 13.97 -14.57
N GLY A 215 -1.55 14.22 -15.70
CA GLY A 215 -1.51 15.48 -16.44
C GLY A 215 -2.50 16.55 -15.98
N LEU A 216 -3.57 16.19 -15.24
CA LEU A 216 -4.60 17.15 -14.82
C LEU A 216 -4.06 18.46 -14.20
N PRO A 217 -3.03 18.45 -13.33
CA PRO A 217 -2.51 19.69 -12.74
C PRO A 217 -1.91 20.64 -13.76
N PHE A 218 -1.43 20.13 -14.90
CA PHE A 218 -0.80 20.95 -15.95
C PHE A 218 -1.79 21.80 -16.73
N LEU A 219 -3.09 21.68 -16.45
CA LEU A 219 -4.11 22.65 -16.90
C LEU A 219 -4.06 23.96 -16.09
N ILE A 220 -3.32 24.00 -14.99
CA ILE A 220 -3.20 25.16 -14.10
C ILE A 220 -1.98 25.98 -14.56
N LYS A 221 -2.21 27.25 -14.92
CA LYS A 221 -1.13 28.17 -15.26
C LYS A 221 -0.25 28.45 -14.03
N GLY A 222 1.07 28.42 -14.22
CA GLY A 222 2.04 28.67 -13.15
C GLY A 222 2.25 27.46 -12.20
N LEU A 223 1.90 26.25 -12.64
CA LEU A 223 2.20 25.03 -11.88
C LEU A 223 3.72 24.91 -11.63
N THR A 224 4.10 24.80 -10.37
CA THR A 224 5.51 24.53 -10.00
C THR A 224 5.81 23.04 -9.99
N ILE A 225 7.09 22.67 -10.07
CA ILE A 225 7.53 21.26 -9.98
C ILE A 225 7.14 20.63 -8.64
N GLU A 226 7.20 21.41 -7.57
CA GLU A 226 6.76 20.98 -6.23
C GLU A 226 5.26 20.65 -6.20
N MET A 227 4.41 21.49 -6.81
CA MET A 227 2.96 21.23 -6.91
C MET A 227 2.66 20.00 -7.76
N ALA A 228 3.40 19.80 -8.87
CA ALA A 228 3.27 18.59 -9.69
C ALA A 228 3.65 17.34 -8.89
N ARG A 229 4.73 17.39 -8.12
CA ARG A 229 5.17 16.30 -7.23
C ARG A 229 4.19 16.05 -6.10
N LEU A 230 3.62 17.11 -5.51
CA LEU A 230 2.55 16.97 -4.51
C LEU A 230 1.35 16.22 -5.08
N TRP A 231 0.93 16.55 -6.31
CA TRP A 231 -0.15 15.82 -6.99
C TRP A 231 0.19 14.33 -7.13
N VAL A 232 1.40 14.00 -7.62
CA VAL A 232 1.86 12.61 -7.74
C VAL A 232 1.83 11.92 -6.38
N GLY A 233 2.35 12.55 -5.32
CA GLY A 233 2.32 12.02 -3.96
C GLY A 233 0.89 11.77 -3.46
N LEU A 234 -0.03 12.73 -3.67
CA LEU A 234 -1.43 12.59 -3.28
C LEU A 234 -2.14 11.46 -4.05
N THR A 235 -1.85 11.28 -5.34
CA THR A 235 -2.40 10.18 -6.13
C THR A 235 -1.87 8.82 -5.69
N MET A 236 -0.70 8.78 -5.05
CA MET A 236 -0.16 7.56 -4.43
C MET A 236 -0.76 7.24 -3.05
N VAL A 237 -1.58 8.12 -2.49
CA VAL A 237 -2.19 7.96 -1.16
C VAL A 237 -3.71 7.88 -1.25
N ILE A 238 -4.34 8.92 -1.80
CA ILE A 238 -5.80 9.09 -1.75
C ILE A 238 -6.57 7.94 -2.42
N PRO A 239 -6.23 7.49 -3.66
CA PRO A 239 -6.97 6.41 -4.31
C PRO A 239 -6.99 5.10 -3.54
N TYR A 240 -5.91 4.78 -2.85
CA TYR A 240 -5.82 3.57 -2.03
C TYR A 240 -6.76 3.62 -0.81
N PHE A 241 -6.88 4.79 -0.17
CA PHE A 241 -7.86 4.99 0.88
C PHE A 241 -9.29 4.95 0.35
N LEU A 242 -9.53 5.42 -0.89
CA LEU A 242 -10.85 5.38 -1.52
C LEU A 242 -11.36 3.96 -1.73
N ILE A 243 -10.51 2.99 -2.06
CA ILE A 243 -10.92 1.57 -2.14
C ILE A 243 -11.49 1.11 -0.79
N GLY A 244 -10.78 1.37 0.29
CA GLY A 244 -11.22 1.03 1.63
C GLY A 244 -12.53 1.74 2.01
N ALA A 245 -12.61 3.04 1.78
CA ALA A 245 -13.80 3.85 2.05
C ALA A 245 -15.01 3.39 1.22
N ALA A 246 -14.82 3.06 -0.05
CA ALA A 246 -15.86 2.53 -0.93
C ALA A 246 -16.39 1.18 -0.45
N ALA A 247 -15.49 0.27 -0.03
CA ALA A 247 -15.86 -1.02 0.55
C ALA A 247 -16.74 -0.85 1.80
N PHE A 248 -16.44 0.13 2.65
CA PHE A 248 -17.17 0.37 3.88
C PHE A 248 -18.53 1.03 3.71
N ARG A 249 -18.62 1.98 2.78
CA ARG A 249 -19.88 2.67 2.50
C ARG A 249 -20.98 1.70 2.14
N THR A 250 -20.67 0.60 1.51
CA THR A 250 -21.65 -0.38 1.03
C THR A 250 -22.24 -1.22 2.17
N LEU A 251 -21.51 -1.44 3.25
CA LEU A 251 -21.78 -2.54 4.18
C LEU A 251 -22.01 -2.14 5.65
N TYR A 252 -21.70 -0.89 6.09
CA TYR A 252 -21.82 -0.56 7.52
C TYR A 252 -22.32 0.85 7.84
N LYS A 253 -23.50 0.91 8.43
CA LYS A 253 -24.05 2.15 9.01
C LYS A 253 -23.50 2.49 10.42
N ASN A 254 -22.94 1.53 11.20
CA ASN A 254 -22.68 1.76 12.64
C ASN A 254 -21.43 1.09 13.23
N ASN A 255 -20.38 0.83 12.47
CA ASN A 255 -19.23 0.11 13.02
C ASN A 255 -17.97 0.98 13.17
N ARG A 256 -17.55 1.22 14.42
CA ARG A 256 -16.36 2.02 14.77
C ARG A 256 -15.01 1.40 14.34
N ASN A 257 -14.99 0.15 13.88
CA ASN A 257 -13.76 -0.56 13.50
C ASN A 257 -13.48 -0.51 11.98
N TRP A 258 -14.21 0.32 11.23
CA TRP A 258 -14.05 0.46 9.80
C TRP A 258 -12.65 0.94 9.39
N PHE A 259 -12.02 1.79 10.18
CA PHE A 259 -10.72 2.36 9.87
C PHE A 259 -9.61 1.30 9.80
N PHE A 260 -9.70 0.19 10.52
CA PHE A 260 -8.70 -0.89 10.45
C PHE A 260 -8.55 -1.44 9.03
N ILE A 261 -9.67 -1.73 8.36
CA ILE A 261 -9.60 -2.32 7.04
C ILE A 261 -9.17 -1.27 6.00
N ILE A 262 -9.59 -0.01 6.16
CA ILE A 262 -9.12 1.07 5.26
C ILE A 262 -7.61 1.21 5.34
N LEU A 263 -7.06 1.29 6.56
CA LEU A 263 -5.62 1.36 6.78
C LEU A 263 -4.93 0.09 6.29
N TRP A 264 -5.51 -1.07 6.55
CA TRP A 264 -4.93 -2.34 6.12
C TRP A 264 -4.94 -2.48 4.60
N ILE A 265 -6.02 -2.13 3.89
CA ILE A 265 -6.08 -2.13 2.42
C ILE A 265 -5.01 -1.19 1.85
N PHE A 266 -4.91 0.02 2.39
CA PHE A 266 -3.87 0.97 1.99
C PHE A 266 -2.48 0.34 2.11
N LEU A 267 -2.14 -0.21 3.28
CA LEU A 267 -0.85 -0.83 3.54
C LEU A 267 -0.61 -2.06 2.64
N PHE A 268 -1.60 -2.93 2.52
CA PHE A 268 -1.49 -4.15 1.72
C PHE A 268 -1.23 -3.84 0.25
N LEU A 269 -1.96 -2.90 -0.33
CA LEU A 269 -1.79 -2.52 -1.73
C LEU A 269 -0.51 -1.71 -1.99
N LYS A 270 0.06 -1.05 -0.99
CA LYS A 270 1.36 -0.36 -1.10
C LYS A 270 2.56 -1.30 -1.20
N GLN A 271 2.40 -2.60 -0.97
CA GLN A 271 3.46 -3.59 -1.16
C GLN A 271 3.82 -3.83 -2.63
N GLY A 272 2.86 -3.60 -3.54
CA GLY A 272 3.13 -3.52 -4.98
C GLY A 272 3.03 -2.06 -5.43
N PRO A 273 3.88 -1.56 -6.31
CA PRO A 273 3.72 -0.23 -6.89
C PRO A 273 2.57 -0.25 -7.92
N ILE A 274 1.35 -0.43 -7.43
CA ILE A 274 0.14 -0.55 -8.24
C ILE A 274 -0.12 0.76 -8.96
N HIS A 275 -0.40 0.67 -10.25
CA HIS A 275 -0.69 1.85 -11.05
C HIS A 275 -2.00 2.53 -10.62
N ILE A 276 -1.93 3.84 -10.40
CA ILE A 276 -3.01 4.66 -9.87
C ILE A 276 -4.33 4.53 -10.66
N PRO A 277 -4.34 4.53 -12.01
CA PRO A 277 -5.59 4.32 -12.76
C PRO A 277 -6.30 3.02 -12.42
N LEU A 278 -5.56 1.93 -12.20
CA LEU A 278 -6.15 0.66 -11.81
C LEU A 278 -6.73 0.71 -10.40
N VAL A 279 -6.08 1.42 -9.47
CA VAL A 279 -6.59 1.67 -8.11
C VAL A 279 -7.92 2.44 -8.16
N LEU A 280 -8.01 3.44 -9.05
CA LEU A 280 -9.26 4.21 -9.26
C LEU A 280 -10.37 3.33 -9.87
N ALA A 281 -10.06 2.51 -10.87
CA ALA A 281 -11.01 1.56 -11.45
C ALA A 281 -11.50 0.54 -10.41
N ALA A 282 -10.61 0.07 -9.54
CA ALA A 282 -10.95 -0.80 -8.42
C ALA A 282 -11.85 -0.11 -7.38
N ALA A 283 -11.59 1.16 -7.06
CA ALA A 283 -12.43 1.95 -6.17
C ALA A 283 -13.85 2.13 -6.74
N LEU A 284 -13.97 2.44 -8.04
CA LEU A 284 -15.26 2.51 -8.73
C LEU A 284 -15.99 1.16 -8.69
N THR A 285 -15.28 0.06 -8.93
CA THR A 285 -15.84 -1.29 -8.90
C THR A 285 -16.44 -1.61 -7.53
N VAL A 286 -15.70 -1.35 -6.46
CA VAL A 286 -16.18 -1.65 -5.11
C VAL A 286 -17.25 -0.67 -4.64
N LEU A 287 -17.24 0.56 -5.13
CA LEU A 287 -18.26 1.57 -4.81
C LEU A 287 -19.66 1.16 -5.26
N VAL A 288 -19.77 0.42 -6.36
CA VAL A 288 -21.04 -0.02 -6.92
C VAL A 288 -21.45 -1.43 -6.49
N TRP A 289 -20.59 -2.14 -5.76
CA TRP A 289 -20.91 -3.45 -5.21
C TRP A 289 -22.15 -3.39 -4.31
N GLY A 290 -23.14 -4.24 -4.60
CA GLY A 290 -24.41 -4.28 -3.89
C GLY A 290 -25.37 -3.09 -4.15
N ARG A 291 -25.02 -2.16 -5.08
CA ARG A 291 -25.87 -1.00 -5.43
C ARG A 291 -26.91 -1.36 -6.48
N ASN A 292 -27.85 -0.44 -6.71
CA ASN A 292 -28.86 -0.59 -7.75
C ASN A 292 -28.19 -0.77 -9.13
N LEU A 293 -28.68 -1.71 -9.94
CA LEU A 293 -28.16 -2.02 -11.27
C LEU A 293 -28.09 -0.78 -12.20
N TRP A 294 -29.08 0.12 -12.11
CA TRP A 294 -29.11 1.35 -12.89
C TRP A 294 -27.90 2.26 -12.66
N ILE A 295 -27.35 2.22 -11.46
CA ILE A 295 -26.13 2.96 -11.11
C ILE A 295 -24.91 2.11 -11.39
N SER A 296 -24.98 0.80 -11.09
CA SER A 296 -23.83 -0.09 -11.15
C SER A 296 -23.39 -0.36 -12.58
N ILE A 297 -24.33 -0.56 -13.52
CA ILE A 297 -24.00 -0.87 -14.91
C ILE A 297 -23.17 0.25 -15.58
N PRO A 298 -23.63 1.51 -15.63
CA PRO A 298 -22.84 2.56 -16.28
C PRO A 298 -21.49 2.81 -15.61
N VAL A 299 -21.42 2.72 -14.28
CA VAL A 299 -20.16 2.92 -13.56
C VAL A 299 -19.17 1.78 -13.82
N ILE A 300 -19.63 0.52 -13.90
CA ILE A 300 -18.74 -0.60 -14.17
C ILE A 300 -18.30 -0.65 -15.63
N ILE A 301 -19.15 -0.23 -16.58
CA ILE A 301 -18.78 -0.02 -17.98
C ILE A 301 -17.66 1.04 -18.06
N TYR A 302 -17.83 2.16 -17.39
CA TYR A 302 -16.83 3.22 -17.34
C TYR A 302 -15.53 2.73 -16.67
N ALA A 303 -15.60 1.97 -15.58
CA ALA A 303 -14.42 1.41 -14.93
C ALA A 303 -13.65 0.45 -15.85
N GLY A 304 -14.36 -0.38 -16.64
CA GLY A 304 -13.76 -1.25 -17.65
C GLY A 304 -13.06 -0.45 -18.76
N TYR A 305 -13.74 0.56 -19.29
CA TYR A 305 -13.19 1.47 -20.30
C TYR A 305 -11.95 2.20 -19.78
N PHE A 306 -12.02 2.78 -18.58
CA PHE A 306 -10.91 3.51 -17.98
C PHE A 306 -9.70 2.61 -17.70
N ALA A 307 -9.93 1.39 -17.21
CA ALA A 307 -8.88 0.41 -17.01
C ALA A 307 -8.17 0.06 -18.33
N GLN A 308 -8.92 -0.25 -19.38
CA GLN A 308 -8.38 -0.57 -20.71
C GLN A 308 -7.64 0.64 -21.32
N SER A 309 -8.21 1.84 -21.27
CA SER A 309 -7.58 3.07 -21.78
C SER A 309 -6.32 3.49 -20.99
N SER A 310 -6.05 2.84 -19.86
CA SER A 310 -4.85 3.03 -19.07
C SER A 310 -3.80 1.94 -19.31
N ARG A 311 -4.24 0.71 -19.56
CA ARG A 311 -3.40 -0.43 -19.95
C ARG A 311 -4.26 -1.57 -20.47
N PHE A 312 -3.98 -2.07 -21.67
CA PHE A 312 -4.79 -3.10 -22.32
C PHE A 312 -4.93 -4.40 -21.49
N THR A 313 -3.92 -4.75 -20.69
CA THR A 313 -3.95 -5.95 -19.83
C THR A 313 -5.02 -5.90 -18.75
N TRP A 314 -5.56 -4.71 -18.43
CA TRP A 314 -6.54 -4.52 -17.37
C TRP A 314 -8.00 -4.55 -17.85
N LEU A 315 -8.22 -4.73 -19.13
CA LEU A 315 -9.55 -4.63 -19.77
C LEU A 315 -10.63 -5.51 -19.11
N PHE A 316 -10.27 -6.68 -18.57
CA PHE A 316 -11.21 -7.59 -17.91
C PHE A 316 -11.30 -7.40 -16.38
N ALA A 317 -10.37 -6.67 -15.77
CA ALA A 317 -10.23 -6.63 -14.34
C ALA A 317 -11.49 -6.12 -13.61
N PRO A 318 -12.11 -4.98 -13.96
CA PRO A 318 -13.33 -4.50 -13.29
C PRO A 318 -14.50 -5.47 -13.41
N GLY A 319 -14.69 -6.10 -14.58
CA GLY A 319 -15.75 -7.09 -14.80
C GLY A 319 -15.57 -8.36 -13.96
N ILE A 320 -14.34 -8.88 -13.87
CA ILE A 320 -14.03 -10.06 -13.04
C ILE A 320 -14.17 -9.72 -11.56
N TRP A 321 -13.65 -8.56 -11.11
CA TRP A 321 -13.75 -8.15 -9.71
C TRP A 321 -15.19 -7.96 -9.25
N ILE A 322 -16.05 -7.29 -10.06
CA ILE A 322 -17.44 -7.09 -9.64
C ILE A 322 -18.21 -8.41 -9.61
N GLY A 323 -17.98 -9.31 -10.59
CA GLY A 323 -18.56 -10.66 -10.59
C GLY A 323 -18.13 -11.45 -9.34
N MET A 324 -16.84 -11.41 -8.99
CA MET A 324 -16.30 -12.03 -7.77
C MET A 324 -16.94 -11.43 -6.50
N LEU A 325 -17.03 -10.11 -6.40
CA LEU A 325 -17.62 -9.41 -5.25
C LEU A 325 -19.10 -9.74 -5.07
N GLU A 326 -19.87 -9.74 -6.15
CA GLU A 326 -21.31 -10.04 -6.11
C GLU A 326 -21.61 -11.50 -5.76
N LEU A 327 -20.83 -12.47 -6.27
CA LEU A 327 -21.03 -13.89 -5.94
C LEU A 327 -20.48 -14.24 -4.57
N ALA A 328 -19.22 -13.93 -4.31
CA ALA A 328 -18.55 -14.36 -3.08
C ALA A 328 -19.00 -13.55 -1.86
N GLY A 329 -19.39 -12.28 -2.05
CA GLY A 329 -19.95 -11.44 -0.99
C GLY A 329 -21.45 -11.66 -0.73
N ALA A 330 -22.13 -12.45 -1.54
CA ALA A 330 -23.55 -12.71 -1.39
C ALA A 330 -23.86 -13.57 -0.14
N SER A 331 -24.91 -13.19 0.58
CA SER A 331 -25.44 -14.00 1.69
C SER A 331 -26.13 -15.26 1.15
N LEU A 332 -25.83 -16.41 1.74
CA LEU A 332 -26.43 -17.68 1.37
C LEU A 332 -27.83 -17.83 2.00
N ARG A 333 -28.81 -18.27 1.22
CA ARG A 333 -30.11 -18.73 1.72
C ARG A 333 -30.11 -20.26 1.72
N SER A 334 -30.25 -20.87 2.90
CA SER A 334 -30.16 -22.35 3.05
C SER A 334 -28.89 -22.95 2.41
N GLY A 335 -27.74 -22.26 2.52
CA GLY A 335 -26.46 -22.69 1.96
C GLY A 335 -26.30 -22.52 0.43
N LYS A 336 -27.30 -21.95 -0.27
CA LYS A 336 -27.30 -21.78 -1.73
C LYS A 336 -27.38 -20.32 -2.13
N LEU A 337 -26.80 -20.02 -3.29
CA LEU A 337 -27.00 -18.75 -4.00
C LEU A 337 -28.36 -18.77 -4.71
N VAL A 338 -29.06 -17.63 -4.67
CA VAL A 338 -30.34 -17.47 -5.38
C VAL A 338 -30.11 -16.95 -6.81
N ALA A 339 -31.07 -17.22 -7.71
CA ALA A 339 -30.97 -16.85 -9.13
C ALA A 339 -30.70 -15.34 -9.35
N SER A 340 -31.29 -14.48 -8.53
CA SER A 340 -31.06 -13.03 -8.63
C SER A 340 -29.63 -12.61 -8.33
N GLN A 341 -28.90 -13.34 -7.46
CA GLN A 341 -27.49 -13.07 -7.16
C GLN A 341 -26.61 -13.46 -8.35
N TRP A 342 -26.90 -14.59 -8.99
CA TRP A 342 -26.25 -15.02 -10.22
C TRP A 342 -26.50 -14.03 -11.36
N ALA A 343 -27.76 -13.68 -11.60
CA ALA A 343 -28.12 -12.74 -12.65
C ALA A 343 -27.37 -11.40 -12.47
N ARG A 344 -27.34 -10.90 -11.24
CA ARG A 344 -26.63 -9.66 -10.92
C ARG A 344 -25.12 -9.74 -11.18
N ALA A 345 -24.49 -10.80 -10.72
CA ALA A 345 -23.05 -11.01 -10.91
C ALA A 345 -22.68 -11.13 -12.40
N ILE A 346 -23.46 -11.89 -13.17
CA ILE A 346 -23.27 -12.06 -14.60
C ILE A 346 -23.49 -10.73 -15.33
N THR A 347 -24.59 -10.03 -15.05
CA THR A 347 -24.91 -8.74 -15.68
C THR A 347 -23.78 -7.73 -15.47
N LEU A 348 -23.30 -7.56 -14.24
CA LEU A 348 -22.25 -6.60 -13.93
C LEU A 348 -20.89 -7.06 -14.45
N GLY A 349 -20.58 -8.36 -14.38
CA GLY A 349 -19.38 -8.92 -14.96
C GLY A 349 -19.30 -8.68 -16.47
N VAL A 350 -20.37 -8.99 -17.19
CA VAL A 350 -20.49 -8.72 -18.64
C VAL A 350 -20.41 -7.22 -18.93
N ALA A 351 -21.10 -6.37 -18.15
CA ALA A 351 -21.05 -4.92 -18.33
C ALA A 351 -19.62 -4.38 -18.21
N GLY A 352 -18.81 -4.86 -17.25
CA GLY A 352 -17.42 -4.47 -17.10
C GLY A 352 -16.55 -4.91 -18.29
N VAL A 353 -16.77 -6.12 -18.79
CA VAL A 353 -16.10 -6.62 -19.99
C VAL A 353 -16.51 -5.83 -21.24
N LEU A 354 -17.79 -5.52 -21.40
CA LEU A 354 -18.26 -4.67 -22.51
C LEU A 354 -17.62 -3.28 -22.47
N GLY A 355 -17.49 -2.70 -21.28
CA GLY A 355 -16.80 -1.43 -21.07
C GLY A 355 -15.34 -1.47 -21.51
N GLY A 356 -14.59 -2.50 -21.11
CA GLY A 356 -13.19 -2.61 -21.46
C GLY A 356 -12.93 -3.06 -22.91
N TYR A 357 -13.78 -3.91 -23.48
CA TYR A 357 -13.54 -4.50 -24.81
C TYR A 357 -14.33 -3.83 -25.92
N LEU A 358 -15.64 -3.62 -25.74
CA LEU A 358 -16.52 -3.16 -26.80
C LEU A 358 -16.57 -1.63 -26.91
N LEU A 359 -16.67 -0.93 -25.77
CA LEU A 359 -16.82 0.53 -25.77
C LEU A 359 -15.67 1.27 -26.47
N PRO A 360 -14.38 0.92 -26.29
CA PRO A 360 -13.30 1.55 -27.04
C PRO A 360 -13.45 1.41 -28.55
N LYS A 361 -13.88 0.22 -29.02
CA LYS A 361 -14.11 -0.03 -30.46
C LYS A 361 -15.28 0.76 -31.01
N LEU A 362 -16.38 0.87 -30.25
CA LEU A 362 -17.53 1.68 -30.64
C LEU A 362 -17.18 3.17 -30.73
N LEU A 363 -16.42 3.68 -29.76
CA LEU A 363 -15.96 5.07 -29.78
C LEU A 363 -15.08 5.36 -30.98
N LEU A 364 -14.18 4.44 -31.36
CA LEU A 364 -13.37 4.57 -32.56
C LEU A 364 -14.25 4.63 -33.83
N LEU A 365 -15.26 3.76 -33.94
CA LEU A 365 -16.20 3.77 -35.06
C LEU A 365 -17.01 5.09 -35.15
N LEU A 366 -17.46 5.62 -34.01
CA LEU A 366 -18.18 6.88 -33.96
C LEU A 366 -17.30 8.08 -34.31
N GLN A 367 -16.03 8.05 -33.92
CA GLN A 367 -15.06 9.06 -34.31
C GLN A 367 -14.71 8.98 -35.79
N SER A 368 -14.66 7.76 -36.36
CA SER A 368 -14.36 7.55 -37.77
C SER A 368 -15.46 8.03 -38.73
N SER A 369 -16.71 8.03 -38.29
CA SER A 369 -17.81 8.55 -39.11
C SER A 369 -17.89 10.09 -39.15
N ALA A 370 -17.15 10.80 -38.26
CA ALA A 370 -17.19 12.24 -38.14
C ALA A 370 -15.97 12.99 -38.72
N VAL A 371 -14.94 12.25 -39.20
CA VAL A 371 -13.65 12.84 -39.63
C VAL A 371 -13.18 12.15 -40.90
N ASP A 372 -12.60 12.95 -41.82
CA ASP A 372 -12.10 12.47 -43.13
C ASP A 372 -11.12 11.28 -42.97
N MET A 373 -11.36 10.20 -43.74
CA MET A 373 -10.66 8.90 -43.61
C MET A 373 -9.12 9.00 -43.72
N ALA A 374 -8.61 10.05 -44.37
CA ALA A 374 -7.17 10.27 -44.52
C ALA A 374 -6.52 10.79 -43.21
N ASP A 375 -7.26 11.59 -42.42
CA ASP A 375 -6.78 12.10 -41.13
C ASP A 375 -6.88 11.02 -40.02
N ILE A 376 -7.81 10.08 -40.16
CA ILE A 376 -7.93 8.90 -39.30
C ILE A 376 -6.76 7.94 -39.49
N GLY A 377 -6.35 7.70 -40.72
CA GLY A 377 -5.18 6.89 -41.03
C GLY A 377 -3.92 7.42 -40.34
N SER A 378 -3.74 8.74 -40.33
CA SER A 378 -2.61 9.40 -39.64
C SER A 378 -2.75 9.39 -38.12
N ARG A 379 -3.95 9.57 -37.57
CA ARG A 379 -4.20 9.54 -36.11
C ARG A 379 -4.20 8.11 -35.54
N ILE A 380 -4.71 7.13 -36.28
CA ILE A 380 -4.60 5.71 -35.92
C ILE A 380 -3.16 5.24 -36.08
N ALA A 381 -2.46 5.67 -37.12
CA ALA A 381 -1.03 5.40 -37.26
C ALA A 381 -0.23 6.05 -36.13
N ASN A 382 -0.60 7.26 -35.69
CA ASN A 382 0.13 7.99 -34.64
C ASN A 382 -0.26 7.59 -33.20
N SER A 383 -1.52 7.17 -32.95
CA SER A 383 -1.95 6.70 -31.62
C SER A 383 -1.97 5.17 -31.48
N GLY A 384 -2.26 4.45 -32.55
CA GLY A 384 -2.28 2.99 -32.59
C GLY A 384 -0.93 2.35 -32.86
N VAL A 385 0.00 3.09 -33.51
CA VAL A 385 1.35 2.59 -33.80
C VAL A 385 2.13 2.32 -32.51
N ASN A 386 2.01 3.15 -31.49
CA ASN A 386 2.77 2.93 -30.26
C ASN A 386 2.24 1.75 -29.45
N SER A 387 0.92 1.58 -29.31
CA SER A 387 0.37 0.42 -28.60
C SER A 387 0.50 -0.89 -29.41
N ALA A 388 0.34 -0.84 -30.74
CA ALA A 388 0.52 -2.01 -31.60
C ALA A 388 1.99 -2.37 -31.79
N LEU A 389 2.90 -1.40 -31.95
CA LEU A 389 4.35 -1.66 -32.02
C LEU A 389 4.88 -2.16 -30.69
N ILE A 390 4.42 -1.61 -29.56
CA ILE A 390 4.79 -2.12 -28.23
C ILE A 390 4.17 -3.49 -28.00
N ALA A 391 2.92 -3.73 -28.40
CA ALA A 391 2.27 -5.03 -28.29
C ALA A 391 2.99 -6.08 -29.16
N ASN A 392 3.37 -5.74 -30.40
CA ASN A 392 4.12 -6.62 -31.27
C ASN A 392 5.55 -6.85 -30.75
N ALA A 393 6.26 -5.80 -30.36
CA ALA A 393 7.60 -5.93 -29.77
C ALA A 393 7.59 -6.75 -28.47
N VAL A 394 6.53 -6.64 -27.67
CA VAL A 394 6.33 -7.45 -26.45
C VAL A 394 5.92 -8.89 -26.79
N SER A 395 5.11 -9.12 -27.86
CA SER A 395 4.73 -10.49 -28.28
C SER A 395 5.94 -11.30 -28.71
N ASP A 396 6.90 -10.66 -29.35
CA ASP A 396 8.09 -11.31 -29.93
C ASP A 396 9.23 -11.48 -28.91
N GLN A 397 9.13 -10.82 -27.73
CA GLN A 397 10.12 -11.01 -26.68
C GLN A 397 10.01 -12.39 -26.02
N PRO A 398 11.14 -13.08 -25.79
CA PRO A 398 11.13 -14.33 -25.05
C PRO A 398 10.71 -14.10 -23.58
N LEU A 399 10.10 -15.12 -22.99
CA LEU A 399 9.74 -15.10 -21.56
C LEU A 399 11.01 -15.18 -20.73
N LEU A 400 11.30 -14.12 -19.98
CA LEU A 400 12.47 -14.04 -19.11
C LEU A 400 12.16 -14.68 -17.74
N TRP A 401 12.09 -16.01 -17.72
CA TRP A 401 11.70 -16.81 -16.54
C TRP A 401 12.57 -16.56 -15.30
N TYR A 402 13.84 -16.21 -15.48
CA TYR A 402 14.75 -15.90 -14.38
C TYR A 402 14.25 -14.76 -13.48
N ARG A 403 13.39 -13.88 -13.98
CA ARG A 403 12.80 -12.78 -13.22
C ARG A 403 11.87 -13.25 -12.11
N LEU A 404 11.33 -14.46 -12.22
CA LEU A 404 10.50 -15.06 -11.18
C LEU A 404 11.31 -15.42 -9.94
N LEU A 405 12.60 -15.73 -10.10
CA LEU A 405 13.52 -16.09 -9.04
C LEU A 405 14.38 -14.88 -8.61
N PRO A 406 15.08 -14.94 -7.46
CA PRO A 406 16.01 -13.91 -7.05
C PRO A 406 17.01 -13.55 -8.16
N ASN A 407 17.15 -12.26 -8.45
CA ASN A 407 17.99 -11.76 -9.54
C ASN A 407 18.53 -10.36 -9.21
N SER A 408 19.44 -9.84 -10.06
CA SER A 408 20.09 -8.53 -9.85
C SER A 408 19.13 -7.34 -9.91
N THR A 409 18.00 -7.47 -10.64
CA THR A 409 16.99 -6.39 -10.76
C THR A 409 16.04 -6.36 -9.56
N TYR A 410 15.70 -7.53 -9.05
CA TYR A 410 14.85 -7.70 -7.87
C TYR A 410 15.41 -8.82 -6.98
N GLY A 411 16.08 -8.44 -5.90
CA GLY A 411 16.81 -9.38 -5.05
C GLY A 411 15.99 -10.54 -4.49
N SER A 412 14.69 -10.35 -4.27
CA SER A 412 13.77 -11.44 -3.87
C SER A 412 13.23 -12.23 -5.07
N GLY A 413 13.25 -11.68 -6.28
CA GLY A 413 12.46 -12.19 -7.40
C GLY A 413 10.95 -12.03 -7.19
N ILE A 414 10.18 -12.25 -8.24
CA ILE A 414 8.72 -12.05 -8.19
C ILE A 414 8.05 -13.06 -7.26
N LEU A 415 8.41 -14.35 -7.32
CA LEU A 415 7.73 -15.38 -6.54
C LEU A 415 7.95 -15.23 -5.04
N VAL A 416 9.20 -15.02 -4.60
CA VAL A 416 9.51 -14.87 -3.17
C VAL A 416 8.98 -13.52 -2.67
N GLY A 417 9.13 -12.43 -3.45
CA GLY A 417 8.56 -11.13 -3.11
C GLY A 417 7.05 -11.19 -2.95
N LEU A 418 6.35 -11.84 -3.88
CA LEU A 418 4.91 -12.04 -3.81
C LEU A 418 4.52 -12.91 -2.59
N LEU A 419 5.24 -14.01 -2.36
CA LEU A 419 4.97 -14.87 -1.20
C LEU A 419 5.09 -14.09 0.11
N ILE A 420 6.14 -13.31 0.29
CA ILE A 420 6.31 -12.46 1.48
C ILE A 420 5.14 -11.49 1.63
N ALA A 421 4.74 -10.85 0.54
CA ALA A 421 3.67 -9.86 0.56
C ALA A 421 2.30 -10.44 0.89
N VAL A 422 1.97 -11.64 0.38
CA VAL A 422 0.61 -12.19 0.49
C VAL A 422 0.45 -13.30 1.52
N ALA A 423 1.53 -13.98 1.95
CA ALA A 423 1.44 -15.13 2.83
C ALA A 423 0.69 -14.87 4.14
N PRO A 424 0.91 -13.75 4.86
CA PRO A 424 0.15 -13.49 6.08
C PRO A 424 -1.35 -13.45 5.84
N LEU A 425 -1.78 -12.78 4.76
CA LEU A 425 -3.19 -12.70 4.40
C LEU A 425 -3.76 -14.07 4.01
N LEU A 426 -3.05 -14.82 3.17
CA LEU A 426 -3.49 -16.16 2.75
C LEU A 426 -3.64 -17.10 3.95
N ILE A 427 -2.71 -17.05 4.90
CA ILE A 427 -2.78 -17.85 6.15
C ILE A 427 -4.03 -17.44 6.97
N ILE A 428 -4.32 -16.15 7.10
CA ILE A 428 -5.52 -15.66 7.79
C ILE A 428 -6.79 -16.17 7.11
N LEU A 429 -6.90 -16.00 5.78
CA LEU A 429 -8.07 -16.43 5.01
C LEU A 429 -8.28 -17.94 5.09
N PHE A 430 -7.22 -18.72 4.96
CA PHE A 430 -7.25 -20.17 5.08
C PHE A 430 -7.67 -20.62 6.48
N TRP A 431 -7.12 -20.00 7.52
CA TRP A 431 -7.52 -20.26 8.90
C TRP A 431 -8.99 -19.95 9.15
N LEU A 432 -9.51 -18.81 8.66
CA LEU A 432 -10.93 -18.47 8.77
C LEU A 432 -11.83 -19.51 8.10
N ALA A 433 -11.42 -20.00 6.92
CA ALA A 433 -12.17 -21.00 6.17
C ALA A 433 -12.17 -22.38 6.87
N ILE A 434 -11.01 -22.88 7.34
CA ILE A 434 -10.89 -24.16 8.03
C ILE A 434 -11.63 -24.16 9.37
N THR A 435 -11.51 -23.07 10.13
CA THR A 435 -12.19 -22.94 11.43
C THR A 435 -13.69 -22.62 11.29
N LYS A 436 -14.21 -22.62 10.05
CA LYS A 436 -15.61 -22.32 9.73
C LYS A 436 -16.07 -20.93 10.23
N LYS A 437 -15.14 -20.03 10.49
CA LYS A 437 -15.44 -18.64 10.85
C LYS A 437 -15.81 -17.80 9.62
N TRP A 438 -15.46 -18.30 8.45
CA TRP A 438 -15.89 -17.81 7.13
C TRP A 438 -16.38 -18.99 6.31
N VAL A 439 -17.69 -19.09 6.12
CA VAL A 439 -18.31 -20.21 5.41
C VAL A 439 -18.63 -19.79 3.98
N LEU A 440 -18.12 -20.57 3.03
CA LEU A 440 -18.35 -20.37 1.59
C LEU A 440 -18.91 -21.65 0.98
N ASN A 441 -19.86 -21.53 0.07
CA ASN A 441 -20.28 -22.64 -0.77
C ASN A 441 -19.27 -22.85 -1.93
N ILE A 442 -19.47 -23.93 -2.70
CA ILE A 442 -18.56 -24.29 -3.79
C ILE A 442 -18.45 -23.20 -4.86
N TRP A 443 -19.54 -22.55 -5.21
CA TRP A 443 -19.57 -21.51 -6.25
C TRP A 443 -18.86 -20.23 -5.82
N GLN A 444 -18.99 -19.86 -4.56
CA GLN A 444 -18.24 -18.74 -3.99
C GLN A 444 -16.74 -19.01 -3.96
N LYS A 445 -16.35 -20.25 -3.61
CA LYS A 445 -14.93 -20.68 -3.66
C LYS A 445 -14.41 -20.62 -5.09
N LEU A 446 -15.17 -21.13 -6.06
CA LEU A 446 -14.77 -21.09 -7.47
C LEU A 446 -14.66 -19.65 -7.99
N ALA A 447 -15.59 -18.77 -7.64
CA ALA A 447 -15.52 -17.36 -8.03
C ALA A 447 -14.27 -16.66 -7.47
N LEU A 448 -13.91 -16.93 -6.21
CA LEU A 448 -12.69 -16.36 -5.60
C LEU A 448 -11.43 -16.97 -6.19
N ILE A 449 -11.31 -18.29 -6.15
CA ILE A 449 -10.09 -18.98 -6.57
C ILE A 449 -9.85 -18.81 -8.07
N GLY A 450 -10.91 -18.96 -8.90
CA GLY A 450 -10.79 -18.82 -10.35
C GLY A 450 -10.35 -17.41 -10.77
N SER A 451 -10.95 -16.37 -10.18
CA SER A 451 -10.57 -14.98 -10.45
C SER A 451 -9.12 -14.68 -10.01
N LEU A 452 -8.75 -15.12 -8.80
CA LEU A 452 -7.41 -14.91 -8.28
C LEU A 452 -6.34 -15.66 -9.09
N LEU A 453 -6.60 -16.91 -9.48
CA LEU A 453 -5.68 -17.69 -10.31
C LEU A 453 -5.53 -17.07 -11.70
N ALA A 454 -6.61 -16.61 -12.33
CA ALA A 454 -6.53 -15.92 -13.60
C ALA A 454 -5.62 -14.67 -13.52
N PHE A 455 -5.82 -13.82 -12.53
CA PHE A 455 -4.97 -12.64 -12.34
C PHE A 455 -3.54 -12.98 -11.95
N LEU A 456 -3.32 -14.03 -11.16
CA LEU A 456 -1.98 -14.52 -10.82
C LEU A 456 -1.21 -14.94 -12.07
N ILE A 457 -1.82 -15.77 -12.92
CA ILE A 457 -1.20 -16.25 -14.15
C ILE A 457 -0.86 -15.08 -15.09
N VAL A 458 -1.82 -14.18 -15.32
CA VAL A 458 -1.61 -13.00 -16.17
C VAL A 458 -0.48 -12.13 -15.62
N GLY A 459 -0.46 -11.89 -14.32
CA GLY A 459 0.57 -11.10 -13.67
C GLY A 459 1.96 -11.74 -13.73
N LEU A 460 2.08 -13.05 -13.54
CA LEU A 460 3.34 -13.78 -13.69
C LEU A 460 3.86 -13.73 -15.13
N ILE A 461 3.00 -13.95 -16.13
CA ILE A 461 3.37 -13.84 -17.55
C ILE A 461 3.81 -12.40 -17.87
N ALA A 462 3.05 -11.40 -17.43
CA ALA A 462 3.40 -10.00 -17.64
C ALA A 462 4.77 -9.65 -17.00
N SER A 463 5.06 -10.16 -15.81
CA SER A 463 6.34 -9.94 -15.12
C SER A 463 7.54 -10.53 -15.86
N THR A 464 7.34 -11.61 -16.64
CA THR A 464 8.42 -12.21 -17.44
C THR A 464 8.64 -11.51 -18.79
N LYS A 465 7.62 -10.83 -19.33
CA LYS A 465 7.69 -10.19 -20.66
C LYS A 465 8.03 -8.70 -20.61
N ILE A 466 7.27 -7.95 -19.82
CA ILE A 466 7.27 -6.48 -19.89
C ILE A 466 8.08 -5.93 -18.74
N GLY A 467 9.32 -5.48 -18.96
CA GLY A 467 10.08 -4.56 -18.09
C GLY A 467 9.88 -4.60 -16.57
N GLY A 468 9.16 -5.57 -16.04
CA GLY A 468 8.57 -5.55 -14.72
C GLY A 468 9.19 -6.50 -13.71
N GLY A 469 10.39 -6.99 -13.96
CA GLY A 469 11.07 -7.91 -13.06
C GLY A 469 11.69 -7.26 -11.82
N GLY A 470 11.54 -5.93 -11.63
CA GLY A 470 12.14 -5.19 -10.53
C GLY A 470 11.26 -5.06 -9.29
N ASP A 471 9.99 -5.43 -9.36
CA ASP A 471 9.01 -5.33 -8.27
C ASP A 471 7.70 -6.08 -8.60
N LEU A 472 6.66 -5.88 -7.77
CA LEU A 472 5.36 -6.57 -7.91
C LEU A 472 4.31 -5.81 -8.74
N HIS A 473 4.67 -4.78 -9.52
CA HIS A 473 3.67 -3.94 -10.19
C HIS A 473 2.79 -4.67 -11.22
N ASN A 474 3.26 -5.78 -11.81
CA ASN A 474 2.45 -6.59 -12.70
C ASN A 474 1.51 -7.56 -11.96
N MET A 475 1.65 -7.70 -10.64
CA MET A 475 0.74 -8.45 -9.78
C MET A 475 -0.46 -7.61 -9.31
N ASP A 476 -0.62 -6.41 -9.84
CA ASP A 476 -1.58 -5.41 -9.43
C ASP A 476 -3.04 -5.92 -9.38
N MET A 477 -3.52 -6.57 -10.45
CA MET A 477 -4.88 -7.14 -10.51
C MET A 477 -5.09 -8.24 -9.46
N PHE A 478 -4.08 -9.08 -9.24
CA PHE A 478 -4.12 -10.14 -8.24
C PHE A 478 -4.16 -9.57 -6.83
N LEU A 479 -3.30 -8.59 -6.51
CA LEU A 479 -3.25 -7.95 -5.19
C LEU A 479 -4.56 -7.23 -4.85
N ILE A 480 -5.16 -6.52 -5.81
CA ILE A 480 -6.47 -5.89 -5.63
C ILE A 480 -7.56 -6.95 -5.42
N GLY A 481 -7.58 -8.01 -6.22
CA GLY A 481 -8.52 -9.12 -6.06
C GLY A 481 -8.40 -9.79 -4.69
N LEU A 482 -7.17 -9.95 -4.19
CA LEU A 482 -6.90 -10.52 -2.87
C LEU A 482 -7.34 -9.57 -1.74
N ALA A 483 -7.16 -8.25 -1.91
CA ALA A 483 -7.71 -7.26 -0.98
C ALA A 483 -9.25 -7.32 -0.93
N PHE A 484 -9.92 -7.47 -2.07
CA PHE A 484 -11.38 -7.66 -2.11
C PHE A 484 -11.81 -8.95 -1.41
N THR A 485 -11.05 -10.03 -1.59
CA THR A 485 -11.28 -11.29 -0.87
C THR A 485 -11.19 -11.09 0.65
N ALA A 486 -10.20 -10.33 1.12
CA ALA A 486 -10.07 -9.99 2.53
C ALA A 486 -11.25 -9.14 3.05
N VAL A 487 -11.76 -8.20 2.24
CA VAL A 487 -12.96 -7.43 2.56
C VAL A 487 -14.16 -8.37 2.74
N ILE A 488 -14.39 -9.28 1.80
CA ILE A 488 -15.47 -10.27 1.90
C ILE A 488 -15.34 -11.11 3.17
N ALA A 489 -14.15 -11.63 3.45
CA ALA A 489 -13.88 -12.44 4.64
C ALA A 489 -14.11 -11.64 5.94
N TRP A 490 -13.68 -10.37 5.97
CA TRP A 490 -13.88 -9.48 7.11
C TRP A 490 -15.35 -9.31 7.46
N TYR A 491 -16.21 -9.18 6.46
CA TYR A 491 -17.65 -9.02 6.65
C TYR A 491 -18.35 -10.32 7.07
N ASN A 492 -17.89 -11.44 6.59
CA ASN A 492 -18.49 -12.74 6.80
C ASN A 492 -17.90 -13.48 8.02
N GLY A 493 -17.62 -12.77 9.12
CA GLY A 493 -17.18 -13.34 10.39
C GLY A 493 -15.69 -13.13 10.72
N GLY A 494 -14.86 -12.77 9.74
CA GLY A 494 -13.42 -12.55 9.95
C GLY A 494 -13.14 -11.45 10.97
N ARG A 495 -13.91 -10.36 10.96
CA ARG A 495 -13.77 -9.25 11.91
C ARG A 495 -13.86 -9.71 13.37
N GLU A 496 -14.90 -10.46 13.69
CA GLU A 496 -15.13 -10.94 15.06
C GLU A 496 -14.04 -11.90 15.50
N ALA A 497 -13.60 -12.76 14.58
CA ALA A 497 -12.51 -13.69 14.83
C ALA A 497 -11.16 -12.98 15.06
N ILE A 498 -10.83 -11.98 14.23
CA ILE A 498 -9.53 -11.27 14.29
C ILE A 498 -9.45 -10.31 15.50
N LEU A 499 -10.54 -9.63 15.81
CA LEU A 499 -10.55 -8.63 16.89
C LEU A 499 -10.79 -9.22 18.29
N ASN A 500 -11.07 -10.52 18.40
CA ASN A 500 -11.23 -11.19 19.70
C ASN A 500 -9.98 -12.00 20.05
N PRO A 501 -9.09 -11.48 20.92
CA PRO A 501 -7.82 -12.12 21.23
C PRO A 501 -7.97 -13.47 21.95
N ASN A 502 -9.10 -13.73 22.62
CA ASN A 502 -9.35 -14.96 23.36
C ASN A 502 -9.61 -16.16 22.44
N GLN A 503 -10.06 -15.89 21.21
CA GLN A 503 -10.32 -16.92 20.19
C GLN A 503 -9.14 -17.14 19.25
N LEU A 504 -8.04 -16.38 19.40
CA LEU A 504 -6.88 -16.46 18.53
C LEU A 504 -5.76 -17.28 19.19
N PRO A 505 -5.26 -18.32 18.53
CA PRO A 505 -4.03 -18.96 18.94
C PRO A 505 -2.84 -17.98 18.81
N VAL A 506 -1.78 -18.22 19.58
CA VAL A 506 -0.63 -17.28 19.62
C VAL A 506 -0.01 -17.08 18.23
N TRP A 507 0.17 -18.14 17.48
CA TRP A 507 0.74 -18.07 16.13
C TRP A 507 -0.11 -17.22 15.18
N MET A 508 -1.45 -17.25 15.31
CA MET A 508 -2.33 -16.42 14.48
C MET A 508 -2.21 -14.93 14.85
N LYS A 509 -1.99 -14.60 16.12
CA LYS A 509 -1.69 -13.22 16.53
C LYS A 509 -0.42 -12.71 15.86
N ILE A 510 0.61 -13.55 15.78
CA ILE A 510 1.86 -13.22 15.07
C ILE A 510 1.59 -12.98 13.58
N VAL A 511 0.81 -13.83 12.92
CA VAL A 511 0.47 -13.67 11.50
C VAL A 511 -0.34 -12.39 11.26
N ILE A 512 -1.29 -12.06 12.13
CA ILE A 512 -2.05 -10.79 12.03
C ILE A 512 -1.12 -9.58 12.19
N ILE A 513 -0.22 -9.61 13.16
CA ILE A 513 0.80 -8.56 13.32
C ILE A 513 1.67 -8.49 12.05
N ALA A 514 2.13 -9.62 11.53
CA ALA A 514 2.94 -9.67 10.31
C ALA A 514 2.23 -9.05 9.11
N SER A 515 0.89 -9.21 8.99
CA SER A 515 0.10 -8.58 7.92
C SER A 515 0.07 -7.04 7.95
N LEU A 516 0.44 -6.43 9.07
CA LEU A 516 0.57 -4.98 9.23
C LEU A 516 2.04 -4.53 9.18
N VAL A 517 2.97 -5.36 9.67
CA VAL A 517 4.39 -5.03 9.77
C VAL A 517 5.09 -5.18 8.42
N ILE A 518 4.83 -6.27 7.69
CA ILE A 518 5.49 -6.54 6.41
C ILE A 518 5.28 -5.40 5.41
N PRO A 519 4.06 -4.87 5.19
CA PRO A 519 3.87 -3.72 4.31
C PRO A 519 4.61 -2.46 4.73
N ALA A 520 4.89 -2.30 6.02
CA ALA A 520 5.56 -1.13 6.57
C ALA A 520 7.09 -1.18 6.43
N ILE A 521 7.69 -2.36 6.24
CA ILE A 521 9.15 -2.53 6.21
C ILE A 521 9.78 -1.71 5.09
N VAL A 522 9.21 -1.75 3.89
CA VAL A 522 9.78 -1.06 2.72
C VAL A 522 9.70 0.47 2.89
N PRO A 523 8.53 1.09 3.13
CA PRO A 523 8.45 2.52 3.37
C PRO A 523 9.35 2.98 4.52
N TRP A 524 9.39 2.23 5.59
CA TRP A 524 10.20 2.54 6.75
C TRP A 524 11.72 2.52 6.46
N ARG A 525 12.21 1.61 5.62
CA ARG A 525 13.60 1.60 5.15
C ARG A 525 13.90 2.70 4.14
N GLN A 526 12.92 3.11 3.35
CA GLN A 526 13.06 4.13 2.31
C GLN A 526 12.98 5.56 2.83
N MET A 527 12.52 5.78 4.07
CA MET A 527 12.47 7.10 4.67
C MET A 527 13.89 7.67 4.79
N ARG A 528 14.15 8.79 4.12
CA ARG A 528 15.46 9.43 4.03
C ARG A 528 15.35 10.90 4.39
N SER A 529 16.42 11.45 4.93
CA SER A 529 16.58 12.89 5.06
C SER A 529 16.90 13.49 3.70
N TYR A 530 16.20 14.56 3.33
CA TYR A 530 16.39 15.28 2.07
C TYR A 530 17.29 16.51 2.28
N HIS A 531 18.44 16.52 1.60
CA HIS A 531 19.34 17.67 1.49
C HIS A 531 19.59 18.01 0.02
N TYR A 532 18.55 17.99 -0.81
CA TYR A 532 18.69 18.32 -2.24
C TYR A 532 19.04 19.78 -2.50
N ALA A 533 18.67 20.71 -1.60
CA ALA A 533 18.98 22.12 -1.73
C ALA A 533 20.49 22.40 -1.75
N GLU A 534 21.27 21.72 -0.90
CA GLU A 534 22.74 21.85 -0.88
C GLU A 534 23.37 21.26 -2.15
N GLN A 535 22.83 20.16 -2.68
CA GLN A 535 23.32 19.57 -3.94
C GLN A 535 22.92 20.40 -5.16
N ALA A 536 21.73 20.97 -5.18
CA ALA A 536 21.29 21.84 -6.26
C ALA A 536 22.09 23.14 -6.32
N SER A 537 22.36 23.77 -5.18
CA SER A 537 23.19 24.99 -5.12
C SER A 537 24.66 24.74 -5.49
N ALA A 538 25.15 23.52 -5.37
CA ALA A 538 26.51 23.17 -5.82
C ALA A 538 26.59 22.90 -7.33
N LEU A 539 25.46 22.70 -8.02
CA LEU A 539 25.37 22.42 -9.46
C LEU A 539 24.96 23.65 -10.29
N VAL A 540 24.44 24.69 -9.65
CA VAL A 540 24.11 25.98 -10.24
C VAL A 540 25.19 26.99 -9.89
#